data_df7f6da5f744c263c3f6c000d3ec5e13
#
_entry.id   df7f6da5f744c263c3f6c000d3ec5e13
#
_cell.length_a   1.000
_cell.length_b   1.000
_cell.length_c   1.000
_cell.angle_alpha   90.00
_cell.angle_beta   90.00
_cell.angle_gamma   90.00
#
_symmetry.space_group_name_H-M   'P 1'
#
loop_
_entity.id
_entity.type
_entity.pdbx_description
1 polymer ?
#
loop_
_entity_poly.entity_id
_entity_poly.type
_entity_poly.pdbx_seq_one_letter_code
_entity_poly.pdbx_strand_id
1 'polypeptide(L)'
;MFCIICVHLKSRLVFEYYISHHLTKAFESMFGGVTCLPGCFSMYRIKAPKGNQGYWVPVLANPDIVEHYSENIVDTLHKKNLLLLGEDRYLTTLMLKTFPKRKMMFCPQAVCKTVVPDTFGVLLSQRRRWINSTVHNLAELLLVRDLCGTFCFSMQFVVFMELMGTLVLPAAISFTLYLIVISIIPNHQNTTIPLVLLGIILGLPGLLIVLTSRKFAYVGWMFVYLLSLPIWNFVLPAYAFWHFDDFSWGQTRKVTGDQKGNHGDKEGEFDSSHIVMKRWAEFERDRRWKSGTHSRDSTYYDRSSSPKR
;
A
#
# COMPACT_ATOMS: atom_id res chain seq x y z
N MET A 1 -2.84 -15.73 30.47
CA MET A 1 -3.66 -15.64 29.24
C MET A 1 -3.26 -14.51 28.31
N PHE A 2 -3.01 -13.29 28.78
CA PHE A 2 -2.55 -12.16 27.94
C PHE A 2 -1.21 -12.40 27.21
N CYS A 3 -0.25 -13.05 27.82
CA CYS A 3 1.07 -13.29 27.21
C CYS A 3 1.02 -14.22 25.99
N ILE A 4 0.16 -15.23 26.00
CA ILE A 4 -0.02 -16.17 24.88
C ILE A 4 -0.66 -15.46 23.68
N ILE A 5 -1.62 -14.56 23.92
CA ILE A 5 -2.28 -13.78 22.87
C ILE A 5 -1.27 -12.83 22.20
N CYS A 6 -0.40 -12.17 22.95
CA CYS A 6 0.62 -11.27 22.39
C CYS A 6 1.66 -12.01 21.53
N VAL A 7 2.14 -13.17 21.96
CA VAL A 7 3.09 -13.98 21.18
C VAL A 7 2.42 -14.51 19.91
N HIS A 8 1.18 -14.97 19.99
CA HIS A 8 0.41 -15.41 18.83
C HIS A 8 0.11 -14.26 17.85
N LEU A 9 -0.18 -13.06 18.37
CA LEU A 9 -0.42 -11.89 17.54
C LEU A 9 0.81 -11.51 16.70
N LYS A 10 2.00 -11.47 17.31
CA LYS A 10 3.25 -11.17 16.61
C LYS A 10 3.55 -12.18 15.49
N SER A 11 3.43 -13.45 15.76
CA SER A 11 3.69 -14.49 14.75
C SER A 11 2.68 -14.47 13.61
N ARG A 12 1.41 -14.17 13.90
CA ARG A 12 0.36 -14.00 12.86
C ARG A 12 0.61 -12.79 11.98
N LEU A 13 1.01 -11.67 12.58
CA LEU A 13 1.38 -10.46 11.86
C LEU A 13 2.55 -10.71 10.91
N VAL A 14 3.57 -11.45 11.33
CA VAL A 14 4.72 -11.82 10.49
C VAL A 14 4.26 -12.58 9.25
N PHE A 15 3.36 -13.55 9.41
CA PHE A 15 2.83 -14.32 8.28
C PHE A 15 1.99 -13.46 7.33
N GLU A 16 1.11 -12.63 7.85
CA GLU A 16 0.29 -11.71 7.06
C GLU A 16 1.14 -10.70 6.30
N TYR A 17 2.18 -10.15 6.94
CA TYR A 17 3.14 -9.26 6.26
C TYR A 17 3.91 -9.99 5.15
N TYR A 18 4.27 -11.25 5.35
CA TYR A 18 4.89 -12.06 4.31
C TYR A 18 3.97 -12.25 3.10
N ILE A 19 2.69 -12.56 3.32
CA ILE A 19 1.72 -12.70 2.24
C ILE A 19 1.51 -11.37 1.54
N SER A 20 1.19 -10.30 2.26
CA SER A 20 0.80 -9.02 1.68
C SER A 20 1.96 -8.25 1.05
N HIS A 21 3.16 -8.30 1.64
CA HIS A 21 4.29 -7.52 1.17
C HIS A 21 5.28 -8.31 0.32
N HIS A 22 5.33 -9.62 0.42
CA HIS A 22 6.22 -10.44 -0.39
C HIS A 22 5.47 -11.14 -1.53
N LEU A 23 4.53 -12.04 -1.22
CA LEU A 23 3.87 -12.85 -2.26
C LEU A 23 2.99 -12.00 -3.17
N THR A 24 2.13 -11.14 -2.61
CA THR A 24 1.25 -10.30 -3.40
C THR A 24 2.04 -9.31 -4.25
N LYS A 25 3.06 -8.64 -3.68
CA LYS A 25 3.90 -7.68 -4.43
C LYS A 25 4.77 -8.35 -5.50
N ALA A 26 5.25 -9.57 -5.25
CA ALA A 26 5.94 -10.36 -6.27
C ALA A 26 5.00 -10.71 -7.43
N PHE A 27 3.77 -11.15 -7.12
CA PHE A 27 2.73 -11.42 -8.12
C PHE A 27 2.40 -10.19 -8.95
N GLU A 28 2.06 -9.05 -8.32
CA GLU A 28 1.76 -7.79 -9.01
C GLU A 28 2.93 -7.36 -9.92
N SER A 29 4.17 -7.49 -9.44
CA SER A 29 5.37 -7.12 -10.19
C SER A 29 5.59 -7.99 -11.44
N MET A 30 5.18 -9.26 -11.41
CA MET A 30 5.24 -10.14 -12.57
C MET A 30 4.22 -9.79 -13.64
N PHE A 31 3.00 -9.42 -13.26
CA PHE A 31 1.89 -9.21 -14.18
C PHE A 31 1.73 -7.79 -14.71
N GLY A 32 2.36 -6.82 -14.14
CA GLY A 32 2.25 -5.46 -14.66
C GLY A 32 3.05 -4.44 -13.88
N GLY A 33 2.87 -4.40 -12.59
CA GLY A 33 3.54 -3.48 -11.70
C GLY A 33 2.88 -3.47 -10.33
N VAL A 34 3.62 -3.04 -9.33
CA VAL A 34 3.11 -2.92 -7.98
C VAL A 34 2.14 -1.75 -7.88
N THR A 35 0.95 -1.99 -7.32
CA THR A 35 -0.12 -0.98 -7.19
C THR A 35 0.10 0.00 -6.05
N CYS A 36 0.87 -0.40 -5.03
CA CYS A 36 1.15 0.42 -3.85
C CYS A 36 2.58 0.22 -3.37
N LEU A 37 3.29 1.33 -3.16
CA LEU A 37 4.58 1.38 -2.48
C LEU A 37 4.35 1.76 -1.02
N PRO A 38 4.52 0.83 -0.06
CA PRO A 38 4.26 1.11 1.34
C PRO A 38 5.29 2.10 1.90
N GLY A 39 4.85 3.05 2.73
CA GLY A 39 5.71 4.08 3.30
C GLY A 39 6.83 3.56 4.20
N CYS A 40 6.69 2.34 4.73
CA CYS A 40 7.67 1.75 5.64
C CYS A 40 9.00 1.37 4.96
N PHE A 41 8.98 0.97 3.68
CA PHE A 41 10.19 0.58 2.95
C PHE A 41 9.97 0.63 1.45
N SER A 42 10.28 1.77 0.84
CA SER A 42 10.16 1.98 -0.60
C SER A 42 11.24 2.94 -1.11
N MET A 43 11.51 2.88 -2.40
CA MET A 43 12.47 3.75 -3.06
C MET A 43 11.82 4.40 -4.29
N TYR A 44 11.90 5.70 -4.36
CA TYR A 44 11.36 6.48 -5.46
C TYR A 44 12.47 7.02 -6.35
N ARG A 45 12.28 6.89 -7.67
CA ARG A 45 13.20 7.47 -8.64
C ARG A 45 12.94 8.96 -8.77
N ILE A 46 13.95 9.79 -8.48
CA ILE A 46 13.84 11.24 -8.54
C ILE A 46 13.66 11.71 -9.99
N LYS A 47 14.44 11.13 -10.92
CA LYS A 47 14.42 11.46 -12.34
C LYS A 47 14.59 10.21 -13.21
N ALA A 48 14.11 10.26 -14.43
CA ALA A 48 14.25 9.17 -15.39
C ALA A 48 14.59 9.70 -16.78
N PRO A 49 15.34 8.94 -17.59
CA PRO A 49 15.63 9.34 -18.98
C PRO A 49 14.34 9.34 -19.82
N LYS A 50 14.24 10.32 -20.74
CA LYS A 50 13.17 10.38 -21.72
C LYS A 50 13.67 9.81 -23.05
N GLY A 51 13.41 8.51 -23.27
CA GLY A 51 13.84 7.81 -24.49
C GLY A 51 15.37 7.85 -24.68
N ASN A 52 15.82 7.74 -25.92
CA ASN A 52 17.24 7.75 -26.29
C ASN A 52 17.84 9.17 -26.44
N GLN A 53 17.09 10.21 -26.11
CA GLN A 53 17.48 11.60 -26.36
C GLN A 53 18.33 12.24 -25.26
N GLY A 54 18.76 11.52 -24.26
CA GLY A 54 19.62 12.03 -23.19
C GLY A 54 18.97 13.03 -22.20
N TYR A 55 17.70 13.34 -22.37
CA TYR A 55 16.96 14.22 -21.47
C TYR A 55 16.49 13.48 -20.21
N TRP A 56 16.62 14.14 -19.07
CA TRP A 56 16.13 13.63 -17.80
C TRP A 56 14.82 14.35 -17.44
N VAL A 57 13.80 13.58 -17.12
CA VAL A 57 12.50 14.10 -16.69
C VAL A 57 12.37 13.86 -15.20
N PRO A 58 11.98 14.88 -14.40
CA PRO A 58 11.66 14.69 -13.00
C PRO A 58 10.47 13.73 -12.88
N VAL A 59 10.56 12.78 -11.97
CA VAL A 59 9.48 11.82 -11.69
C VAL A 59 8.80 12.22 -10.40
N LEU A 60 9.53 12.18 -9.27
CA LEU A 60 8.98 12.53 -7.98
C LEU A 60 8.67 14.03 -7.85
N ALA A 61 9.52 14.88 -8.41
CA ALA A 61 9.36 16.34 -8.39
C ALA A 61 8.57 16.88 -9.61
N ASN A 62 7.72 16.04 -10.23
CA ASN A 62 6.82 16.50 -11.28
C ASN A 62 5.80 17.49 -10.69
N PRO A 63 5.53 18.63 -11.34
CA PRO A 63 4.57 19.63 -10.87
C PRO A 63 3.20 19.06 -10.52
N ASP A 64 2.65 18.20 -11.38
CA ASP A 64 1.33 17.59 -11.18
C ASP A 64 1.27 16.74 -9.89
N ILE A 65 2.37 16.02 -9.59
CA ILE A 65 2.46 15.22 -8.37
C ILE A 65 2.60 16.11 -7.14
N VAL A 66 3.49 17.11 -7.21
CA VAL A 66 3.76 18.01 -6.07
C VAL A 66 2.51 18.83 -5.72
N GLU A 67 1.81 19.36 -6.71
CA GLU A 67 0.61 20.16 -6.52
C GLU A 67 -0.50 19.36 -5.82
N HIS A 68 -0.85 18.19 -6.37
CA HIS A 68 -1.90 17.36 -5.79
C HIS A 68 -1.53 16.75 -4.43
N TYR A 69 -0.25 16.44 -4.22
CA TYR A 69 0.21 15.87 -2.95
C TYR A 69 0.34 16.90 -1.83
N SER A 70 0.62 18.17 -2.17
CA SER A 70 0.73 19.29 -1.21
C SER A 70 -0.56 20.08 -1.05
N GLU A 71 -1.69 19.56 -1.49
CA GLU A 71 -2.98 20.22 -1.33
C GLU A 71 -3.34 20.37 0.15
N ASN A 72 -3.55 21.61 0.61
CA ASN A 72 -3.85 21.92 2.01
C ASN A 72 -5.34 21.95 2.33
N ILE A 73 -6.16 22.25 1.32
CA ILE A 73 -7.62 22.34 1.50
C ILE A 73 -8.21 20.96 1.31
N VAL A 74 -8.47 20.28 2.43
CA VAL A 74 -8.95 18.90 2.44
C VAL A 74 -10.39 18.87 2.97
N ASP A 75 -11.35 19.24 2.12
CA ASP A 75 -12.75 19.42 2.50
C ASP A 75 -13.57 18.13 2.48
N THR A 76 -13.28 17.24 1.52
CA THR A 76 -14.08 16.04 1.33
C THR A 76 -13.53 14.85 2.11
N LEU A 77 -14.44 13.98 2.57
CA LEU A 77 -14.07 12.73 3.24
C LEU A 77 -13.11 11.87 2.39
N HIS A 78 -13.30 11.87 1.07
CA HIS A 78 -12.44 11.16 0.14
C HIS A 78 -11.01 11.70 0.18
N LYS A 79 -10.81 13.01 0.04
CA LYS A 79 -9.49 13.65 0.11
C LYS A 79 -8.82 13.44 1.47
N LYS A 80 -9.60 13.50 2.58
CA LYS A 80 -9.08 13.22 3.92
C LYS A 80 -8.52 11.79 4.04
N ASN A 81 -9.21 10.81 3.50
CA ASN A 81 -8.71 9.43 3.49
C ASN A 81 -7.46 9.25 2.62
N LEU A 82 -7.35 9.98 1.51
CA LEU A 82 -6.18 9.94 0.63
C LEU A 82 -4.95 10.61 1.28
N LEU A 83 -5.09 11.85 1.73
CA LEU A 83 -3.96 12.68 2.17
C LEU A 83 -3.59 12.47 3.64
N LEU A 84 -4.58 12.26 4.54
CA LEU A 84 -4.30 12.16 5.97
C LEU A 84 -4.05 10.73 6.45
N LEU A 85 -4.67 9.72 5.83
CA LEU A 85 -4.56 8.34 6.27
C LEU A 85 -3.71 7.43 5.37
N GLY A 86 -3.58 7.77 4.09
CA GLY A 86 -2.92 6.92 3.10
C GLY A 86 -2.04 7.70 2.14
N GLU A 87 -1.24 8.61 2.66
CA GLU A 87 -0.35 9.50 1.90
C GLU A 87 0.64 8.73 1.02
N ASP A 88 1.15 7.59 1.48
CA ASP A 88 2.09 6.73 0.75
C ASP A 88 1.42 6.06 -0.46
N ARG A 89 0.21 5.54 -0.26
CA ARG A 89 -0.61 4.98 -1.33
C ARG A 89 -1.03 6.05 -2.33
N TYR A 90 -1.42 7.21 -1.84
CA TYR A 90 -1.83 8.32 -2.68
C TYR A 90 -0.67 8.83 -3.54
N LEU A 91 0.54 8.98 -2.98
CA LEU A 91 1.73 9.30 -3.76
C LEU A 91 1.98 8.27 -4.87
N THR A 92 1.83 6.98 -4.56
CA THR A 92 1.94 5.92 -5.56
C THR A 92 0.90 6.05 -6.65
N THR A 93 -0.36 6.33 -6.29
CA THR A 93 -1.47 6.53 -7.21
C THR A 93 -1.23 7.74 -8.12
N LEU A 94 -0.76 8.87 -7.57
CA LEU A 94 -0.39 10.06 -8.35
C LEU A 94 0.72 9.77 -9.35
N MET A 95 1.74 9.00 -8.93
CA MET A 95 2.82 8.60 -9.83
C MET A 95 2.33 7.71 -10.97
N LEU A 96 1.42 6.76 -10.70
CA LEU A 96 0.82 5.90 -11.73
C LEU A 96 -0.13 6.69 -12.63
N LYS A 97 -0.85 7.67 -12.10
CA LYS A 97 -1.73 8.57 -12.86
C LYS A 97 -0.93 9.46 -13.81
N THR A 98 0.18 10.03 -13.34
CA THR A 98 1.04 10.90 -14.14
C THR A 98 1.90 10.11 -15.14
N PHE A 99 2.31 8.91 -14.78
CA PHE A 99 3.18 8.05 -15.59
C PHE A 99 2.63 6.63 -15.75
N PRO A 100 1.48 6.41 -16.38
CA PRO A 100 0.80 5.11 -16.43
C PRO A 100 1.61 4.01 -17.13
N LYS A 101 2.50 4.40 -18.04
CA LYS A 101 3.39 3.47 -18.77
C LYS A 101 4.65 3.08 -17.98
N ARG A 102 4.90 3.69 -16.81
CA ARG A 102 6.02 3.34 -15.95
C ARG A 102 5.60 2.30 -14.93
N LYS A 103 6.48 1.35 -14.68
CA LYS A 103 6.23 0.25 -13.75
C LYS A 103 6.90 0.51 -12.41
N MET A 104 6.22 0.17 -11.35
CA MET A 104 6.79 -0.01 -10.03
C MET A 104 7.08 -1.49 -9.84
N MET A 105 8.25 -1.82 -9.34
CA MET A 105 8.72 -3.20 -9.27
C MET A 105 9.03 -3.61 -7.83
N PHE A 106 8.75 -4.84 -7.52
CA PHE A 106 9.18 -5.47 -6.28
C PHE A 106 10.62 -5.99 -6.43
N CYS A 107 11.46 -5.72 -5.43
CA CYS A 107 12.84 -6.20 -5.35
C CYS A 107 12.99 -7.11 -4.13
N PRO A 108 12.97 -8.44 -4.28
CA PRO A 108 13.01 -9.38 -3.14
C PRO A 108 14.32 -9.35 -2.36
N GLN A 109 15.42 -8.87 -2.97
CA GLN A 109 16.72 -8.74 -2.32
C GLN A 109 16.77 -7.55 -1.33
N ALA A 110 15.87 -6.57 -1.50
CA ALA A 110 15.76 -5.44 -0.59
C ALA A 110 14.96 -5.87 0.65
N VAL A 111 15.64 -6.06 1.77
CA VAL A 111 15.06 -6.56 3.01
C VAL A 111 15.16 -5.51 4.11
N CYS A 112 14.04 -5.22 4.75
CA CYS A 112 13.96 -4.36 5.92
C CYS A 112 13.51 -5.16 7.14
N LYS A 113 14.18 -4.98 8.26
CA LYS A 113 13.74 -5.55 9.56
C LYS A 113 12.96 -4.48 10.33
N THR A 114 11.73 -4.80 10.68
CA THR A 114 10.84 -3.89 11.41
C THR A 114 10.18 -4.59 12.58
N VAL A 115 9.54 -3.82 13.44
CA VAL A 115 8.79 -4.33 14.60
C VAL A 115 7.31 -4.15 14.34
N VAL A 116 6.56 -5.23 14.48
CA VAL A 116 5.10 -5.22 14.33
C VAL A 116 4.41 -4.75 15.62
N PRO A 117 3.17 -4.24 15.54
CA PRO A 117 2.37 -3.91 16.70
C PRO A 117 2.27 -5.08 17.70
N ASP A 118 2.43 -4.78 18.96
CA ASP A 118 2.40 -5.77 20.05
C ASP A 118 1.07 -5.79 20.81
N THR A 119 0.24 -4.76 20.65
CA THR A 119 -1.07 -4.65 21.28
C THR A 119 -2.19 -4.64 20.24
N PHE A 120 -3.32 -5.27 20.60
CA PHE A 120 -4.48 -5.31 19.71
C PHE A 120 -5.07 -3.93 19.42
N GLY A 121 -5.05 -3.01 20.40
CA GLY A 121 -5.55 -1.65 20.22
C GLY A 121 -4.72 -0.86 19.17
N VAL A 122 -3.39 -0.97 19.20
CA VAL A 122 -2.50 -0.36 18.20
C VAL A 122 -2.74 -0.97 16.82
N LEU A 123 -2.90 -2.29 16.75
CA LEU A 123 -3.22 -2.98 15.49
C LEU A 123 -4.56 -2.51 14.92
N LEU A 124 -5.60 -2.38 15.76
CA LEU A 124 -6.93 -1.95 15.36
C LEU A 124 -6.90 -0.53 14.78
N SER A 125 -6.22 0.40 15.44
CA SER A 125 -6.03 1.77 14.96
C SER A 125 -5.24 1.82 13.64
N GLN A 126 -4.18 1.03 13.52
CA GLN A 126 -3.38 0.94 12.30
C GLN A 126 -4.20 0.40 11.13
N ARG A 127 -4.94 -0.69 11.33
CA ARG A 127 -5.75 -1.33 10.29
C ARG A 127 -6.94 -0.51 9.87
N ARG A 128 -7.57 0.23 10.78
CA ARG A 128 -8.60 1.20 10.44
C ARG A 128 -8.11 2.17 9.36
N ARG A 129 -6.95 2.80 9.59
CA ARG A 129 -6.34 3.73 8.63
C ARG A 129 -6.05 3.06 7.29
N TRP A 130 -5.41 1.89 7.33
CA TRP A 130 -5.00 1.18 6.13
C TRP A 130 -6.19 0.73 5.28
N ILE A 131 -7.24 0.20 5.89
CA ILE A 131 -8.42 -0.27 5.16
C ILE A 131 -9.16 0.90 4.53
N ASN A 132 -9.44 1.96 5.29
CA ASN A 132 -10.15 3.14 4.78
C ASN A 132 -9.36 3.82 3.66
N SER A 133 -8.08 4.08 3.86
CA SER A 133 -7.24 4.66 2.81
C SER A 133 -7.11 3.76 1.58
N THR A 134 -7.07 2.43 1.76
CA THR A 134 -7.00 1.49 0.65
C THR A 134 -8.20 1.60 -0.26
N VAL A 135 -9.42 1.61 0.29
CA VAL A 135 -10.66 1.71 -0.49
C VAL A 135 -10.63 2.97 -1.37
N HIS A 136 -10.30 4.13 -0.78
CA HIS A 136 -10.27 5.40 -1.50
C HIS A 136 -9.15 5.47 -2.55
N ASN A 137 -7.97 4.95 -2.23
CA ASN A 137 -6.85 4.91 -3.17
C ASN A 137 -7.09 3.93 -4.33
N LEU A 138 -7.69 2.78 -4.08
CA LEU A 138 -8.05 1.84 -5.16
C LEU A 138 -9.14 2.43 -6.06
N ALA A 139 -10.09 3.20 -5.50
CA ALA A 139 -11.08 3.91 -6.30
C ALA A 139 -10.43 4.93 -7.23
N GLU A 140 -9.48 5.75 -6.73
CA GLU A 140 -8.71 6.67 -7.57
C GLU A 140 -7.89 5.94 -8.64
N LEU A 141 -7.24 4.83 -8.27
CA LEU A 141 -6.42 4.06 -9.19
C LEU A 141 -7.24 3.38 -10.29
N LEU A 142 -8.49 2.99 -9.99
CA LEU A 142 -9.42 2.42 -10.96
C LEU A 142 -9.79 3.40 -12.06
N LEU A 143 -9.81 4.71 -11.75
CA LEU A 143 -10.10 5.78 -12.72
C LEU A 143 -8.92 6.08 -13.65
N VAL A 144 -7.73 5.59 -13.34
CA VAL A 144 -6.54 5.80 -14.18
C VAL A 144 -6.64 4.95 -15.45
N ARG A 145 -6.62 5.62 -16.61
CA ARG A 145 -6.60 4.96 -17.91
C ARG A 145 -5.19 4.48 -18.26
N ASP A 146 -5.10 3.42 -19.06
CA ASP A 146 -3.86 2.87 -19.62
C ASP A 146 -2.84 2.38 -18.57
N LEU A 147 -3.31 1.91 -17.43
CA LEU A 147 -2.44 1.22 -16.47
C LEU A 147 -1.74 0.05 -17.16
N CYS A 148 -0.41 0.01 -17.01
CA CYS A 148 0.43 -1.01 -17.58
C CYS A 148 -0.01 -2.41 -17.10
N GLY A 149 -0.34 -3.29 -18.02
CA GLY A 149 -0.72 -4.68 -17.76
C GLY A 149 -0.05 -5.61 -18.76
N THR A 150 0.11 -6.86 -18.36
CA THR A 150 0.65 -7.92 -19.19
C THR A 150 -0.47 -8.92 -19.46
N PHE A 151 -0.61 -9.40 -20.70
CA PHE A 151 -1.65 -10.33 -21.14
C PHE A 151 -3.08 -9.76 -21.09
N CYS A 152 -4.07 -10.65 -21.15
CA CYS A 152 -5.50 -10.30 -21.18
C CYS A 152 -6.02 -9.60 -19.91
N PHE A 153 -5.21 -9.51 -18.86
CA PHE A 153 -5.57 -8.84 -17.62
C PHE A 153 -4.93 -7.44 -17.55
N SER A 154 -5.75 -6.44 -17.81
CA SER A 154 -5.40 -5.07 -17.48
C SER A 154 -5.16 -4.94 -15.97
N MET A 155 -4.16 -4.14 -15.56
CA MET A 155 -3.97 -3.82 -14.14
C MET A 155 -5.21 -3.18 -13.50
N GLN A 156 -6.05 -2.51 -14.28
CA GLN A 156 -7.37 -2.03 -13.82
C GLN A 156 -8.26 -3.17 -13.31
N PHE A 157 -8.25 -4.33 -13.97
CA PHE A 157 -9.03 -5.47 -13.52
C PHE A 157 -8.52 -6.00 -12.17
N VAL A 158 -7.20 -6.05 -11.99
CA VAL A 158 -6.59 -6.46 -10.70
C VAL A 158 -6.99 -5.48 -9.59
N VAL A 159 -6.89 -4.18 -9.85
CA VAL A 159 -7.30 -3.11 -8.92
C VAL A 159 -8.80 -3.20 -8.59
N PHE A 160 -9.64 -3.44 -9.60
CA PHE A 160 -11.08 -3.64 -9.40
C PHE A 160 -11.36 -4.86 -8.50
N MET A 161 -10.70 -5.98 -8.75
CA MET A 161 -10.87 -7.19 -7.94
C MET A 161 -10.39 -6.99 -6.49
N GLU A 162 -9.29 -6.25 -6.30
CA GLU A 162 -8.80 -5.90 -4.96
C GLU A 162 -9.79 -5.01 -4.22
N LEU A 163 -10.35 -4.00 -4.89
CA LEU A 163 -11.36 -3.11 -4.32
C LEU A 163 -12.63 -3.88 -3.93
N MET A 164 -13.17 -4.67 -4.85
CA MET A 164 -14.35 -5.49 -4.59
C MET A 164 -14.09 -6.51 -3.49
N GLY A 165 -12.93 -7.15 -3.49
CA GLY A 165 -12.51 -8.05 -2.43
C GLY A 165 -12.51 -7.37 -1.07
N THR A 166 -11.93 -6.18 -0.96
CA THR A 166 -11.87 -5.41 0.30
C THR A 166 -13.26 -5.05 0.83
N LEU A 167 -14.18 -4.64 -0.05
CA LEU A 167 -15.53 -4.23 0.32
C LEU A 167 -16.42 -5.43 0.68
N VAL A 168 -16.32 -6.53 -0.06
CA VAL A 168 -17.19 -7.70 0.12
C VAL A 168 -16.70 -8.64 1.22
N LEU A 169 -15.44 -8.51 1.63
CA LEU A 169 -14.79 -9.43 2.56
C LEU A 169 -15.55 -9.66 3.89
N PRO A 170 -16.09 -8.63 4.60
CA PRO A 170 -16.85 -8.84 5.83
C PRO A 170 -18.11 -9.67 5.58
N ALA A 171 -18.83 -9.40 4.49
CA ALA A 171 -20.02 -10.15 4.12
C ALA A 171 -19.70 -11.60 3.75
N ALA A 172 -18.60 -11.83 3.03
CA ALA A 172 -18.13 -13.16 2.66
C ALA A 172 -17.81 -14.02 3.88
N ILE A 173 -17.13 -13.44 4.90
CA ILE A 173 -16.84 -14.16 6.15
C ILE A 173 -18.11 -14.45 6.94
N SER A 174 -19.04 -13.50 7.02
CA SER A 174 -20.34 -13.73 7.69
C SER A 174 -21.09 -14.88 7.04
N PHE A 175 -21.14 -14.90 5.71
CA PHE A 175 -21.79 -15.98 4.97
C PHE A 175 -21.07 -17.32 5.14
N THR A 176 -19.73 -17.33 5.17
CA THR A 176 -18.93 -18.54 5.42
C THR A 176 -19.21 -19.11 6.80
N LEU A 177 -19.27 -18.28 7.84
CA LEU A 177 -19.61 -18.72 9.18
C LEU A 177 -21.03 -19.26 9.25
N TYR A 178 -21.97 -18.59 8.62
CA TYR A 178 -23.36 -19.05 8.50
C TYR A 178 -23.45 -20.42 7.82
N LEU A 179 -22.72 -20.61 6.71
CA LEU A 179 -22.66 -21.89 5.99
C LEU A 179 -22.13 -23.03 6.87
N ILE A 180 -21.06 -22.76 7.64
CA ILE A 180 -20.48 -23.75 8.56
C ILE A 180 -21.49 -24.13 9.66
N VAL A 181 -22.15 -23.14 10.25
CA VAL A 181 -23.14 -23.38 11.31
C VAL A 181 -24.32 -24.20 10.79
N ILE A 182 -24.88 -23.84 9.63
CA ILE A 182 -26.00 -24.58 9.03
C ILE A 182 -25.62 -26.00 8.67
N SER A 183 -24.38 -26.26 8.25
CA SER A 183 -23.95 -27.61 7.89
C SER A 183 -23.82 -28.55 9.10
N ILE A 184 -23.73 -28.00 10.31
CA ILE A 184 -23.68 -28.78 11.56
C ILE A 184 -25.07 -29.17 12.04
N ILE A 185 -26.12 -28.43 11.64
CA ILE A 185 -27.51 -28.66 12.07
C ILE A 185 -28.09 -29.80 11.25
N PRO A 186 -28.51 -30.92 11.88
CA PRO A 186 -29.11 -32.04 11.18
C PRO A 186 -30.44 -31.63 10.58
N ASN A 187 -30.81 -32.19 9.41
CA ASN A 187 -32.03 -31.93 8.64
C ASN A 187 -32.11 -30.62 7.83
N HIS A 188 -30.97 -30.01 7.51
CA HIS A 188 -30.94 -28.87 6.56
C HIS A 188 -30.52 -29.30 5.16
N GLN A 189 -30.78 -28.41 4.20
CA GLN A 189 -30.49 -28.62 2.78
C GLN A 189 -29.06 -29.11 2.53
N ASN A 190 -28.83 -29.84 1.42
CA ASN A 190 -27.52 -30.33 1.01
C ASN A 190 -26.51 -29.19 0.82
N THR A 191 -25.75 -28.92 1.86
CA THR A 191 -24.65 -27.92 1.88
C THR A 191 -23.30 -28.51 1.42
N THR A 192 -23.30 -29.74 0.94
CA THR A 192 -22.07 -30.48 0.55
C THR A 192 -21.26 -29.76 -0.52
N ILE A 193 -21.90 -29.28 -1.59
CA ILE A 193 -21.21 -28.60 -2.69
C ILE A 193 -20.54 -27.30 -2.24
N PRO A 194 -21.24 -26.36 -1.55
CA PRO A 194 -20.60 -25.16 -1.03
C PRO A 194 -19.46 -25.43 -0.05
N LEU A 195 -19.58 -26.47 0.80
CA LEU A 195 -18.51 -26.86 1.72
C LEU A 195 -17.27 -27.41 1.01
N VAL A 196 -17.44 -28.22 -0.02
CA VAL A 196 -16.34 -28.74 -0.83
C VAL A 196 -15.62 -27.59 -1.53
N LEU A 197 -16.36 -26.65 -2.13
CA LEU A 197 -15.78 -25.46 -2.76
C LEU A 197 -15.03 -24.60 -1.76
N LEU A 198 -15.60 -24.38 -0.58
CA LEU A 198 -14.94 -23.67 0.51
C LEU A 198 -13.64 -24.35 0.93
N GLY A 199 -13.67 -25.70 1.08
CA GLY A 199 -12.49 -26.49 1.40
C GLY A 199 -11.39 -26.37 0.34
N ILE A 200 -11.74 -26.36 -0.93
CA ILE A 200 -10.79 -26.15 -2.05
C ILE A 200 -10.19 -24.74 -1.98
N ILE A 201 -11.03 -23.71 -1.82
CA ILE A 201 -10.57 -22.30 -1.78
C ILE A 201 -9.64 -22.07 -0.59
N LEU A 202 -9.97 -22.56 0.58
CA LEU A 202 -9.15 -22.40 1.79
C LEU A 202 -7.90 -23.31 1.79
N GLY A 203 -7.96 -24.46 1.11
CA GLY A 203 -6.85 -25.41 1.01
C GLY A 203 -5.82 -25.06 -0.05
N LEU A 204 -6.24 -24.38 -1.13
CA LEU A 204 -5.36 -24.03 -2.27
C LEU A 204 -4.11 -23.25 -1.85
N PRO A 205 -4.18 -22.21 -1.00
CA PRO A 205 -2.98 -21.53 -0.50
C PRO A 205 -2.01 -22.47 0.24
N GLY A 206 -2.53 -23.43 0.98
CA GLY A 206 -1.73 -24.45 1.65
C GLY A 206 -0.97 -25.34 0.68
N LEU A 207 -1.62 -25.79 -0.37
CA LEU A 207 -0.99 -26.54 -1.45
C LEU A 207 0.14 -25.74 -2.09
N LEU A 208 -0.12 -24.46 -2.43
CA LEU A 208 0.88 -23.58 -3.00
C LEU A 208 2.08 -23.36 -2.08
N ILE A 209 1.84 -23.19 -0.78
CA ILE A 209 2.91 -23.04 0.23
C ILE A 209 3.78 -24.31 0.28
N VAL A 210 3.19 -25.49 0.28
CA VAL A 210 3.94 -26.76 0.28
C VAL A 210 4.80 -26.87 -0.98
N LEU A 211 4.24 -26.54 -2.14
CA LEU A 211 4.96 -26.63 -3.41
C LEU A 211 6.12 -25.62 -3.50
N THR A 212 5.91 -24.41 -2.99
CA THR A 212 6.90 -23.32 -3.12
C THR A 212 7.95 -23.32 -2.04
N SER A 213 7.58 -23.51 -0.77
CA SER A 213 8.49 -23.35 0.36
C SER A 213 9.12 -24.64 0.86
N ARG A 214 8.48 -25.80 0.59
CA ARG A 214 8.89 -27.15 1.07
C ARG A 214 9.09 -27.23 2.60
N LYS A 215 8.56 -26.28 3.37
CA LYS A 215 8.67 -26.23 4.84
C LYS A 215 7.29 -26.44 5.48
N PHE A 216 7.09 -27.58 6.11
CA PHE A 216 5.82 -27.93 6.77
C PHE A 216 5.42 -26.97 7.89
N ALA A 217 6.39 -26.28 8.51
CA ALA A 217 6.08 -25.26 9.50
C ALA A 217 5.14 -24.16 8.98
N TYR A 218 5.25 -23.78 7.70
CA TYR A 218 4.35 -22.78 7.10
C TYR A 218 2.92 -23.29 6.94
N VAL A 219 2.71 -24.58 6.77
CA VAL A 219 1.36 -25.17 6.77
C VAL A 219 0.72 -25.04 8.15
N GLY A 220 1.47 -25.27 9.24
CA GLY A 220 0.99 -25.00 10.59
C GLY A 220 0.58 -23.54 10.79
N TRP A 221 1.39 -22.60 10.33
CA TRP A 221 1.06 -21.17 10.36
C TRP A 221 -0.16 -20.81 9.51
N MET A 222 -0.37 -21.48 8.40
CA MET A 222 -1.58 -21.32 7.59
C MET A 222 -2.83 -21.70 8.40
N PHE A 223 -2.85 -22.80 9.10
CA PHE A 223 -4.00 -23.17 9.95
C PHE A 223 -4.26 -22.13 11.03
N VAL A 224 -3.21 -21.62 11.67
CA VAL A 224 -3.33 -20.51 12.63
C VAL A 224 -3.89 -19.25 11.98
N TYR A 225 -3.49 -18.96 10.74
CA TYR A 225 -4.03 -17.84 9.97
C TYR A 225 -5.51 -18.06 9.63
N LEU A 226 -5.91 -19.23 9.16
CA LEU A 226 -7.31 -19.57 8.86
C LEU A 226 -8.22 -19.37 10.08
N LEU A 227 -7.78 -19.79 11.27
CA LEU A 227 -8.52 -19.54 12.50
C LEU A 227 -8.63 -18.05 12.86
N SER A 228 -7.73 -17.22 12.36
CA SER A 228 -7.76 -15.78 12.59
C SER A 228 -8.53 -14.98 11.54
N LEU A 229 -8.95 -15.60 10.44
CA LEU A 229 -9.71 -14.94 9.36
C LEU A 229 -10.93 -14.14 9.84
N PRO A 230 -11.75 -14.61 10.79
CA PRO A 230 -12.87 -13.82 11.30
C PRO A 230 -12.42 -12.47 11.91
N ILE A 231 -11.26 -12.45 12.55
CA ILE A 231 -10.72 -11.20 13.12
C ILE A 231 -10.23 -10.29 12.00
N TRP A 232 -9.42 -10.83 11.07
CA TRP A 232 -8.78 -10.05 10.02
C TRP A 232 -9.75 -9.55 8.95
N ASN A 233 -10.68 -10.40 8.55
CA ASN A 233 -11.54 -10.16 7.41
C ASN A 233 -12.96 -9.73 7.78
N PHE A 234 -13.32 -9.77 9.06
CA PHE A 234 -14.59 -9.29 9.55
C PHE A 234 -14.45 -8.20 10.61
N VAL A 235 -13.81 -8.50 11.76
CA VAL A 235 -13.74 -7.53 12.87
C VAL A 235 -12.97 -6.26 12.48
N LEU A 236 -11.80 -6.39 11.87
CA LEU A 236 -10.99 -5.24 11.49
C LEU A 236 -11.64 -4.39 10.39
N PRO A 237 -12.15 -4.95 9.29
CA PRO A 237 -12.86 -4.16 8.28
C PRO A 237 -14.17 -3.56 8.80
N ALA A 238 -14.95 -4.30 9.57
CA ALA A 238 -16.18 -3.77 10.16
C ALA A 238 -15.90 -2.58 11.08
N TYR A 239 -14.88 -2.70 11.92
CA TYR A 239 -14.42 -1.60 12.76
C TYR A 239 -13.92 -0.40 11.92
N ALA A 240 -13.15 -0.65 10.87
CA ALA A 240 -12.65 0.39 9.99
C ALA A 240 -13.79 1.14 9.29
N PHE A 241 -14.78 0.42 8.76
CA PHE A 241 -15.93 1.02 8.10
C PHE A 241 -16.86 1.73 9.09
N TRP A 242 -16.97 1.26 10.32
CA TRP A 242 -17.72 1.95 11.36
C TRP A 242 -17.11 3.29 11.77
N HIS A 243 -15.77 3.40 11.68
CA HIS A 243 -14.99 4.59 12.02
C HIS A 243 -14.34 5.21 10.76
N PHE A 244 -15.10 5.32 9.68
CA PHE A 244 -14.61 5.84 8.40
C PHE A 244 -14.32 7.36 8.42
N ASP A 245 -14.87 8.07 9.40
CA ASP A 245 -14.74 9.50 9.65
C ASP A 245 -13.65 9.86 10.67
N ASP A 246 -13.00 8.86 11.27
CA ASP A 246 -11.92 9.07 12.23
C ASP A 246 -10.57 9.14 11.52
N PHE A 247 -10.00 10.34 11.44
CA PHE A 247 -8.71 10.63 10.81
C PHE A 247 -7.54 10.66 11.79
N SER A 248 -7.74 10.32 13.06
CA SER A 248 -6.67 10.30 14.06
C SER A 248 -5.63 9.22 13.74
N TRP A 249 -4.36 9.56 13.96
CA TRP A 249 -3.25 8.61 13.76
C TRP A 249 -3.14 7.57 14.89
N GLY A 250 -3.86 7.77 16.00
CA GLY A 250 -3.79 6.91 17.17
C GLY A 250 -2.45 7.00 17.90
N GLN A 251 -2.12 5.97 18.65
CA GLN A 251 -0.84 5.93 19.37
C GLN A 251 0.28 5.53 18.40
N THR A 252 0.97 6.50 17.84
CA THR A 252 2.25 6.28 17.18
C THR A 252 3.32 6.01 18.24
N ARG A 253 4.36 5.24 17.85
CA ARG A 253 5.46 4.89 18.75
C ARG A 253 6.14 6.17 19.24
N LYS A 254 6.10 6.41 20.55
CA LYS A 254 6.83 7.55 21.15
C LYS A 254 8.33 7.27 21.07
N VAL A 255 9.09 8.19 20.53
CA VAL A 255 10.55 8.15 20.58
C VAL A 255 10.96 8.49 22.01
N THR A 256 11.82 7.69 22.61
CA THR A 256 12.35 7.94 23.96
C THR A 256 13.13 9.27 23.93
N GLY A 257 12.63 10.29 24.63
CA GLY A 257 13.23 11.64 24.63
C GLY A 257 12.32 12.74 24.08
N ASP A 258 11.24 12.43 23.41
CA ASP A 258 10.22 13.42 23.07
C ASP A 258 9.51 13.86 24.36
N GLN A 259 9.91 15.02 24.88
CA GLN A 259 9.04 15.78 25.77
C GLN A 259 7.73 16.00 25.01
N LYS A 260 6.59 15.94 25.71
CA LYS A 260 5.26 16.24 25.19
C LYS A 260 5.24 17.62 24.48
N GLY A 261 5.84 17.67 23.33
CA GLY A 261 5.64 18.73 22.36
C GLY A 261 4.27 18.46 21.75
N ASN A 262 3.41 19.41 21.93
CA ASN A 262 2.06 19.51 21.42
C ASN A 262 2.10 19.37 19.87
N HIS A 263 2.17 18.14 19.36
CA HIS A 263 2.03 17.85 17.93
C HIS A 263 0.56 17.77 17.49
N GLY A 264 -0.35 18.24 18.33
CA GLY A 264 -1.76 18.04 18.11
C GLY A 264 -2.54 19.24 17.59
N ASP A 265 -2.14 20.49 17.87
CA ASP A 265 -3.11 21.58 17.74
C ASP A 265 -2.57 22.91 17.18
N LYS A 266 -1.41 22.88 16.54
CA LYS A 266 -1.06 23.94 15.59
C LYS A 266 -0.88 23.27 14.24
N GLU A 267 -1.97 23.15 13.53
CA GLU A 267 -1.98 23.05 12.08
C GLU A 267 -1.19 24.25 11.56
N GLY A 268 0.09 24.02 11.32
CA GLY A 268 0.83 24.90 10.45
C GLY A 268 0.22 24.67 9.09
N GLU A 269 -0.72 25.51 8.68
CA GLU A 269 -1.20 25.55 7.32
C GLU A 269 0.02 25.69 6.43
N PHE A 270 0.38 24.59 5.77
CA PHE A 270 1.43 24.63 4.78
C PHE A 270 0.89 25.43 3.59
N ASP A 271 1.38 26.64 3.42
CA ASP A 271 1.03 27.48 2.30
C ASP A 271 1.79 27.03 1.05
N SER A 272 1.08 26.31 0.17
CA SER A 272 1.63 25.86 -1.10
C SER A 272 1.99 27.00 -2.05
N SER A 273 1.48 28.24 -1.84
CA SER A 273 1.84 29.41 -2.63
C SER A 273 3.32 29.79 -2.51
N HIS A 274 3.97 29.37 -1.43
CA HIS A 274 5.40 29.58 -1.22
C HIS A 274 6.29 28.56 -1.97
N ILE A 275 5.72 27.54 -2.62
CA ILE A 275 6.48 26.63 -3.48
C ILE A 275 6.88 27.35 -4.76
N VAL A 276 8.13 27.78 -4.84
CA VAL A 276 8.67 28.38 -6.06
C VAL A 276 8.93 27.29 -7.09
N MET A 277 8.09 27.24 -8.11
CA MET A 277 8.27 26.32 -9.24
C MET A 277 9.48 26.76 -10.06
N LYS A 278 10.47 25.87 -10.19
CA LYS A 278 11.69 26.06 -10.98
C LYS A 278 11.78 25.02 -12.09
N ARG A 279 12.47 25.36 -13.17
CA ARG A 279 12.84 24.35 -14.16
C ARG A 279 13.73 23.30 -13.54
N TRP A 280 13.51 22.04 -13.89
CA TRP A 280 14.31 20.95 -13.33
C TRP A 280 15.82 21.16 -13.44
N ALA A 281 16.29 21.66 -14.58
CA ALA A 281 17.70 21.96 -14.80
C ALA A 281 18.25 23.02 -13.83
N GLU A 282 17.47 24.04 -13.49
CA GLU A 282 17.84 25.07 -12.51
C GLU A 282 17.88 24.52 -11.09
N PHE A 283 16.83 23.76 -10.72
CA PHE A 283 16.78 23.10 -9.43
C PHE A 283 17.95 22.14 -9.22
N GLU A 284 18.32 21.36 -10.23
CA GLU A 284 19.42 20.42 -10.14
C GLU A 284 20.79 21.15 -10.05
N ARG A 285 20.95 22.28 -10.73
CA ARG A 285 22.11 23.15 -10.62
C ARG A 285 22.25 23.72 -9.21
N ASP A 286 21.19 24.30 -8.66
CA ASP A 286 21.14 24.84 -7.32
C ASP A 286 21.45 23.77 -6.26
N ARG A 287 20.90 22.57 -6.43
CA ARG A 287 21.15 21.44 -5.54
C ARG A 287 22.61 21.01 -5.55
N ARG A 288 23.22 20.92 -6.74
CA ARG A 288 24.65 20.57 -6.88
C ARG A 288 25.54 21.62 -6.27
N TRP A 289 25.23 22.88 -6.46
CA TRP A 289 25.93 23.99 -5.85
C TRP A 289 25.90 23.92 -4.33
N LYS A 290 24.72 23.70 -3.75
CA LYS A 290 24.54 23.58 -2.29
C LYS A 290 25.21 22.34 -1.69
N SER A 291 25.29 21.24 -2.43
CA SER A 291 25.90 19.98 -1.95
C SER A 291 27.40 19.92 -2.13
N GLY A 292 28.04 20.93 -2.74
CA GLY A 292 29.49 20.93 -3.01
C GLY A 292 29.97 19.85 -3.98
N THR A 293 29.06 19.08 -4.55
CA THR A 293 29.37 18.02 -5.49
C THR A 293 29.55 18.59 -6.90
N HIS A 294 30.76 19.05 -7.22
CA HIS A 294 31.16 19.32 -8.60
C HIS A 294 31.40 17.98 -9.33
N SER A 295 30.35 17.29 -9.72
CA SER A 295 30.45 16.11 -10.54
C SER A 295 30.72 16.50 -12.01
N ARG A 296 31.58 15.73 -12.67
CA ARG A 296 32.01 15.87 -14.08
C ARG A 296 30.88 15.89 -15.13
N ASP A 297 29.63 15.69 -14.73
CA ASP A 297 28.46 15.65 -15.61
C ASP A 297 27.97 17.02 -16.07
N SER A 298 28.57 18.12 -15.60
CA SER A 298 28.20 19.48 -15.98
C SER A 298 28.47 19.82 -17.47
N THR A 299 29.43 19.13 -18.08
CA THR A 299 29.83 19.37 -19.47
C THR A 299 28.82 18.88 -20.51
N TYR A 300 27.93 17.96 -20.14
CA TYR A 300 26.93 17.42 -21.08
C TYR A 300 25.69 18.32 -21.25
N TYR A 301 25.38 19.14 -20.27
CA TYR A 301 24.20 20.04 -20.30
C TYR A 301 24.48 21.38 -20.98
N ASP A 302 25.71 21.84 -21.00
CA ASP A 302 26.07 23.14 -21.58
C ASP A 302 26.11 23.11 -23.12
N ARG A 303 26.27 21.93 -23.71
CA ARG A 303 26.28 21.76 -25.18
C ARG A 303 24.90 21.80 -25.84
N SER A 304 23.81 21.63 -25.08
CA SER A 304 22.45 21.59 -25.63
C SER A 304 21.72 22.95 -25.60
N SER A 305 22.29 23.95 -24.95
CA SER A 305 21.73 25.29 -24.81
C SER A 305 22.29 26.33 -25.82
N SER A 306 23.18 25.92 -26.69
CA SER A 306 23.63 26.80 -27.77
C SER A 306 22.56 26.89 -28.87
N PRO A 307 22.00 28.06 -29.18
CA PRO A 307 21.11 28.19 -30.34
C PRO A 307 21.91 27.87 -31.58
N LYS A 308 21.45 26.91 -32.38
CA LYS A 308 21.95 26.72 -33.73
C LYS A 308 21.64 27.98 -34.52
N ARG A 309 22.69 28.66 -34.96
CA ARG A 309 22.60 29.66 -36.00
C ARG A 309 22.20 29.02 -37.33
#